data_69a3a3a046ed3e57d4274405508ae246
#
_entry.id   69a3a3a046ed3e57d4274405508ae246
#
_cell.length_a   1.000
_cell.length_b   1.000
_cell.length_c   1.000
_cell.angle_alpha   90.00
_cell.angle_beta   90.00
_cell.angle_gamma   90.00
#
_symmetry.space_group_name_H-M   'P 1'
#
loop_
_entity.id
_entity.type
_entity.pdbx_description
1 polymer ?
#
loop_
_entity_poly.entity_id
_entity_poly.type
_entity_poly.pdbx_seq_one_letter_code
_entity_poly.pdbx_strand_id
1 'polypeptide(L)'
;MASTGLGEIRTDATARARGPRPEPTRAPGLSVTVVEDPAGFDALEPEWNALLERSDASVFQTFEWLRTWWRHFGERRRDARLHLVTVRGPEGLVAIAPLFVERCRLLGIPALRRLLFIGHRDTDFLDVLVARGRETECAERIARHLSEASGAFDVAILEETPDRSATGPLLHASFVRRGWASSRRPDSPCPRTALEGTWDGTLARLTVSDRREVRRRLRNIQREHRVHLEVVSGQQVAPAMREFIEMHQERWARDAYWGAFAERTQADFHCEVAERLSRRGWLFLAFLHVDGRRCTVNYGFAFRDAIAIYLTGARTTDEPLHRLSPGRVVHAMSMQRAVEEGRAVYDFMRGSERYKYEFGAVDVPNWTIVAYPRPSRITVAVHRVHGVLAAARRRAHREALALRVASRSGGWLSPDVREHLDRAVRRADADLRRVLSRRSAP
;
A
#
# COMPACT_ATOMS: atom_id res chain seq x y z
N MET A 1 -88.96 -16.51 13.46
CA MET A 1 -89.50 -17.79 12.95
C MET A 1 -88.50 -18.43 12.04
N ALA A 2 -88.17 -19.64 12.37
CA ALA A 2 -87.68 -20.76 11.55
C ALA A 2 -86.25 -20.58 10.89
N SER A 3 -85.36 -21.38 11.06
CA SER A 3 -85.15 -22.82 11.37
C SER A 3 -83.95 -23.29 10.54
N THR A 4 -82.94 -23.65 11.25
CA THR A 4 -82.03 -24.80 11.10
C THR A 4 -81.79 -25.41 9.70
N GLY A 5 -80.52 -25.59 9.40
CA GLY A 5 -80.01 -26.51 8.39
C GLY A 5 -78.49 -26.79 8.63
N LEU A 6 -78.21 -27.80 9.49
CA LEU A 6 -76.92 -28.42 9.71
C LEU A 6 -76.60 -29.33 8.48
N GLY A 7 -75.54 -29.05 7.74
CA GLY A 7 -74.97 -29.92 6.71
C GLY A 7 -73.65 -30.49 7.19
N GLU A 8 -73.62 -31.80 7.42
CA GLU A 8 -72.39 -32.57 7.71
C GLU A 8 -71.36 -32.49 6.64
N ILE A 9 -70.18 -32.11 7.00
CA ILE A 9 -68.98 -32.19 6.15
C ILE A 9 -68.23 -33.48 6.44
N ARG A 10 -68.30 -34.43 5.54
CA ARG A 10 -67.47 -35.64 5.51
C ARG A 10 -66.01 -35.26 5.28
N THR A 11 -65.17 -35.59 6.24
CA THR A 11 -63.72 -35.53 6.14
C THR A 11 -63.21 -36.74 5.40
N ASP A 12 -62.79 -36.54 4.14
CA ASP A 12 -62.04 -37.52 3.38
C ASP A 12 -60.54 -37.23 3.49
N ALA A 13 -59.89 -37.97 4.42
CA ALA A 13 -58.45 -37.87 4.68
C ALA A 13 -57.69 -38.80 3.75
N THR A 14 -57.38 -38.35 2.51
CA THR A 14 -56.36 -39.04 1.70
C THR A 14 -55.00 -38.43 2.00
N ALA A 15 -54.25 -39.09 2.92
CA ALA A 15 -52.88 -38.81 3.18
C ALA A 15 -52.01 -39.16 1.94
N ARG A 16 -51.69 -38.15 1.11
CA ARG A 16 -50.61 -38.26 0.12
C ARG A 16 -49.27 -38.24 0.88
N ALA A 17 -48.59 -39.38 0.88
CA ALA A 17 -47.20 -39.52 1.31
C ALA A 17 -46.32 -38.48 0.55
N ARG A 18 -45.84 -37.45 1.26
CA ARG A 18 -44.79 -36.57 0.77
C ARG A 18 -43.50 -37.39 0.71
N GLY A 19 -43.03 -37.64 -0.49
CA GLY A 19 -41.68 -38.18 -0.73
C GLY A 19 -40.61 -37.34 -0.01
N PRO A 20 -39.45 -37.93 0.27
CA PRO A 20 -38.39 -37.22 0.97
C PRO A 20 -38.04 -35.93 0.21
N ARG A 21 -38.09 -34.77 0.90
CA ARG A 21 -37.58 -33.53 0.37
C ARG A 21 -36.12 -33.77 0.00
N PRO A 22 -35.67 -33.41 -1.22
CA PRO A 22 -34.25 -33.48 -1.54
C PRO A 22 -33.52 -32.60 -0.50
N GLU A 23 -32.55 -33.20 0.19
CA GLU A 23 -31.64 -32.44 1.03
C GLU A 23 -31.01 -31.34 0.17
N PRO A 24 -30.91 -30.10 0.69
CA PRO A 24 -30.25 -29.04 -0.05
C PRO A 24 -28.82 -29.50 -0.32
N THR A 25 -28.50 -29.68 -1.58
CA THR A 25 -27.15 -29.99 -2.06
C THR A 25 -26.25 -28.91 -1.48
N ARG A 26 -25.47 -29.28 -0.47
CA ARG A 26 -24.51 -28.38 0.19
C ARG A 26 -23.57 -27.93 -0.91
N ALA A 27 -23.65 -26.66 -1.32
CA ALA A 27 -22.75 -26.09 -2.31
C ALA A 27 -21.31 -26.46 -1.89
N PRO A 28 -20.47 -26.94 -2.82
CA PRO A 28 -19.13 -27.38 -2.49
C PRO A 28 -18.42 -26.26 -1.72
N GLY A 29 -18.04 -26.57 -0.50
CA GLY A 29 -17.52 -25.58 0.45
C GLY A 29 -16.17 -25.04 -0.02
N LEU A 30 -15.87 -23.78 0.33
CA LEU A 30 -14.55 -23.20 0.08
C LEU A 30 -13.45 -24.05 0.74
N SER A 31 -12.40 -24.41 -0.02
CA SER A 31 -11.18 -25.02 0.48
C SER A 31 -10.10 -23.96 0.71
N VAL A 32 -9.25 -24.21 1.70
CA VAL A 32 -8.11 -23.33 2.02
C VAL A 32 -6.84 -24.14 1.91
N THR A 33 -5.83 -23.59 1.21
CA THR A 33 -4.49 -24.16 1.13
C THR A 33 -3.44 -23.08 1.38
N VAL A 34 -2.25 -23.50 1.81
CA VAL A 34 -1.12 -22.57 2.04
C VAL A 34 0.00 -22.91 1.08
N VAL A 35 0.53 -21.88 0.43
CA VAL A 35 1.75 -21.98 -0.38
C VAL A 35 2.90 -21.40 0.43
N GLU A 36 3.94 -22.23 0.63
CA GLU A 36 5.07 -21.91 1.52
C GLU A 36 6.41 -21.85 0.79
N ASP A 37 6.42 -22.08 -0.52
CA ASP A 37 7.63 -22.09 -1.34
C ASP A 37 7.50 -21.19 -2.58
N PRO A 38 8.64 -20.67 -3.12
CA PRO A 38 8.62 -19.79 -4.28
C PRO A 38 8.06 -20.43 -5.56
N ALA A 39 8.26 -21.74 -5.76
CA ALA A 39 7.76 -22.41 -6.96
C ALA A 39 6.23 -22.49 -6.97
N GLY A 40 5.63 -22.79 -5.81
CA GLY A 40 4.18 -22.73 -5.62
C GLY A 40 3.65 -21.31 -5.80
N PHE A 41 4.40 -20.26 -5.37
CA PHE A 41 4.04 -18.87 -5.65
C PHE A 41 4.04 -18.59 -7.15
N ASP A 42 5.10 -19.00 -7.87
CA ASP A 42 5.21 -18.79 -9.32
C ASP A 42 4.09 -19.52 -10.07
N ALA A 43 3.70 -20.71 -9.64
CA ALA A 43 2.62 -21.49 -10.25
C ALA A 43 1.23 -20.81 -10.14
N LEU A 44 1.05 -19.88 -9.18
CA LEU A 44 -0.20 -19.15 -9.01
C LEU A 44 -0.40 -18.03 -10.05
N GLU A 45 0.61 -17.62 -10.81
CA GLU A 45 0.53 -16.44 -11.68
C GLU A 45 -0.70 -16.41 -12.59
N PRO A 46 -1.06 -17.48 -13.34
CA PRO A 46 -2.23 -17.43 -14.23
C PRO A 46 -3.54 -17.24 -13.46
N GLU A 47 -3.73 -17.97 -12.35
CA GLU A 47 -4.94 -17.87 -11.54
C GLU A 47 -4.99 -16.54 -10.75
N TRP A 48 -3.83 -16.04 -10.32
CA TRP A 48 -3.71 -14.72 -9.69
C TRP A 48 -4.20 -13.60 -10.60
N ASN A 49 -3.73 -13.60 -11.83
CA ASN A 49 -4.12 -12.61 -12.83
C ASN A 49 -5.61 -12.72 -13.17
N ALA A 50 -6.16 -13.93 -13.29
CA ALA A 50 -7.59 -14.14 -13.49
C ALA A 50 -8.44 -13.66 -12.29
N LEU A 51 -7.95 -13.83 -11.05
CA LEU A 51 -8.60 -13.31 -9.84
C LEU A 51 -8.50 -11.79 -9.76
N LEU A 52 -7.36 -11.21 -10.14
CA LEU A 52 -7.14 -9.76 -10.17
C LEU A 52 -8.20 -9.05 -11.00
N GLU A 53 -8.57 -9.56 -12.17
CA GLU A 53 -9.60 -8.97 -13.03
C GLU A 53 -10.99 -8.98 -12.37
N ARG A 54 -11.26 -9.96 -11.53
CA ARG A 54 -12.54 -10.12 -10.82
C ARG A 54 -12.57 -9.46 -9.43
N SER A 55 -11.54 -8.70 -9.06
CA SER A 55 -11.37 -8.09 -7.74
C SER A 55 -11.39 -6.57 -7.80
N ASP A 56 -11.36 -5.89 -6.65
CA ASP A 56 -11.17 -4.44 -6.51
C ASP A 56 -9.76 -4.08 -6.02
N ALA A 57 -8.80 -4.93 -6.34
CA ALA A 57 -7.42 -4.80 -5.94
C ALA A 57 -6.73 -3.53 -6.47
N SER A 58 -5.72 -3.08 -5.75
CA SER A 58 -4.76 -2.07 -6.18
C SER A 58 -3.63 -2.69 -7.02
N VAL A 59 -2.79 -1.86 -7.63
CA VAL A 59 -1.57 -2.30 -8.33
C VAL A 59 -0.62 -3.07 -7.40
N PHE A 60 -0.63 -2.79 -6.12
CA PHE A 60 0.23 -3.44 -5.12
C PHE A 60 -0.18 -4.87 -4.76
N GLN A 61 -1.36 -5.31 -5.21
CA GLN A 61 -1.82 -6.70 -5.06
C GLN A 61 -1.63 -7.50 -6.36
N THR A 62 -0.95 -6.92 -7.35
CA THR A 62 -0.59 -7.63 -8.58
C THR A 62 0.50 -8.68 -8.31
N PHE A 63 0.50 -9.75 -9.12
CA PHE A 63 1.54 -10.76 -9.07
C PHE A 63 2.92 -10.14 -9.32
N GLU A 64 3.02 -9.23 -10.30
CA GLU A 64 4.24 -8.53 -10.67
C GLU A 64 4.87 -7.80 -9.48
N TRP A 65 4.05 -7.13 -8.67
CA TRP A 65 4.53 -6.40 -7.49
C TRP A 65 4.95 -7.34 -6.37
N LEU A 66 4.03 -8.19 -5.91
CA LEU A 66 4.22 -8.99 -4.70
C LEU A 66 5.25 -10.10 -4.89
N ARG A 67 5.29 -10.73 -6.07
CA ARG A 67 6.30 -11.75 -6.37
C ARG A 67 7.69 -11.16 -6.51
N THR A 68 7.81 -9.96 -7.14
CA THR A 68 9.09 -9.26 -7.24
C THR A 68 9.57 -8.80 -5.86
N TRP A 69 8.66 -8.27 -5.02
CA TRP A 69 9.00 -7.92 -3.64
C TRP A 69 9.53 -9.13 -2.86
N TRP A 70 8.82 -10.26 -2.94
CA TRP A 70 9.23 -11.48 -2.24
C TRP A 70 10.63 -11.93 -2.65
N ARG A 71 10.95 -11.90 -3.93
CA ARG A 71 12.28 -12.26 -4.46
C ARG A 71 13.39 -11.34 -3.94
N HIS A 72 13.16 -10.03 -3.93
CA HIS A 72 14.18 -9.07 -3.49
C HIS A 72 14.36 -9.01 -1.99
N PHE A 73 13.29 -9.17 -1.22
CA PHE A 73 13.28 -8.95 0.22
C PHE A 73 13.00 -10.22 1.03
N GLY A 74 12.02 -11.03 0.64
CA GLY A 74 11.59 -12.21 1.39
C GLY A 74 12.60 -13.35 1.29
N GLU A 75 12.96 -13.78 0.09
CA GLU A 75 13.87 -14.90 -0.16
C GLU A 75 15.28 -14.69 0.39
N ARG A 76 15.72 -13.45 0.49
CA ARG A 76 17.04 -13.08 1.04
C ARG A 76 17.10 -13.14 2.57
N ARG A 77 15.97 -13.37 3.25
CA ARG A 77 15.86 -13.34 4.71
C ARG A 77 15.66 -14.73 5.27
N ARG A 78 16.62 -15.20 6.06
CA ARG A 78 16.55 -16.49 6.75
C ARG A 78 15.47 -16.58 7.84
N ASP A 79 14.99 -15.43 8.30
CA ASP A 79 13.97 -15.27 9.33
C ASP A 79 12.55 -15.10 8.76
N ALA A 80 12.40 -15.01 7.43
CA ALA A 80 11.11 -14.92 6.73
C ALA A 80 10.72 -16.29 6.13
N ARG A 81 9.42 -16.63 6.23
CA ARG A 81 8.81 -17.80 5.60
C ARG A 81 7.53 -17.38 4.90
N LEU A 82 7.41 -17.78 3.64
CA LEU A 82 6.20 -17.58 2.85
C LEU A 82 5.01 -18.26 3.52
N HIS A 83 3.84 -17.61 3.46
CA HIS A 83 2.59 -18.11 4.02
C HIS A 83 1.41 -17.57 3.22
N LEU A 84 1.39 -17.87 1.90
CA LEU A 84 0.26 -17.46 1.04
C LEU A 84 -0.95 -18.33 1.34
N VAL A 85 -1.99 -17.74 1.88
CA VAL A 85 -3.26 -18.44 2.12
C VAL A 85 -4.15 -18.27 0.90
N THR A 86 -4.45 -19.35 0.19
CA THR A 86 -5.34 -19.37 -0.95
C THR A 86 -6.69 -19.97 -0.58
N VAL A 87 -7.76 -19.38 -1.11
CA VAL A 87 -9.14 -19.88 -0.95
C VAL A 87 -9.67 -20.25 -2.33
N ARG A 88 -10.17 -21.47 -2.45
CA ARG A 88 -10.73 -21.98 -3.71
C ARG A 88 -12.20 -22.38 -3.55
N GLY A 89 -13.00 -21.99 -4.51
CA GLY A 89 -14.38 -22.41 -4.70
C GLY A 89 -14.53 -23.32 -5.93
N PRO A 90 -15.75 -23.66 -6.31
CA PRO A 90 -16.03 -24.41 -7.55
C PRO A 90 -15.50 -23.73 -8.82
N GLU A 91 -15.45 -22.40 -8.79
CA GLU A 91 -14.98 -21.54 -9.88
C GLU A 91 -13.46 -21.35 -9.89
N GLY A 92 -12.72 -22.08 -9.07
CA GLY A 92 -11.27 -21.97 -8.91
C GLY A 92 -10.85 -21.05 -7.78
N LEU A 93 -9.76 -20.31 -7.96
CA LEU A 93 -9.19 -19.41 -6.97
C LEU A 93 -10.10 -18.18 -6.77
N VAL A 94 -10.56 -17.94 -5.53
CA VAL A 94 -11.46 -16.85 -5.16
C VAL A 94 -10.86 -15.84 -4.19
N ALA A 95 -9.81 -16.23 -3.45
CA ALA A 95 -9.06 -15.28 -2.64
C ALA A 95 -7.61 -15.71 -2.43
N ILE A 96 -6.74 -14.73 -2.22
CA ILE A 96 -5.35 -14.89 -1.79
C ILE A 96 -5.07 -13.88 -0.69
N ALA A 97 -4.66 -14.36 0.50
CA ALA A 97 -4.02 -13.52 1.49
C ALA A 97 -2.49 -13.66 1.33
N PRO A 98 -1.82 -12.63 0.78
CA PRO A 98 -0.40 -12.67 0.48
C PRO A 98 0.42 -12.41 1.74
N LEU A 99 0.58 -13.42 2.58
CA LEU A 99 1.18 -13.32 3.90
C LEU A 99 2.56 -14.00 3.95
N PHE A 100 3.34 -13.61 4.95
CA PHE A 100 4.54 -14.30 5.37
C PHE A 100 4.73 -14.22 6.87
N VAL A 101 5.47 -15.16 7.45
CA VAL A 101 5.85 -15.15 8.87
C VAL A 101 7.31 -14.72 9.02
N GLU A 102 7.51 -13.69 9.81
CA GLU A 102 8.85 -13.19 10.15
C GLU A 102 9.20 -13.52 11.61
N ARG A 103 10.38 -14.11 11.82
CA ARG A 103 10.92 -14.36 13.15
C ARG A 103 11.75 -13.17 13.62
N CYS A 104 11.25 -12.47 14.63
CA CYS A 104 11.98 -11.36 15.23
C CYS A 104 12.90 -11.83 16.36
N ARG A 105 14.09 -11.23 16.43
CA ARG A 105 15.06 -11.46 17.51
C ARG A 105 15.19 -10.21 18.36
N LEU A 106 15.24 -10.40 19.68
CA LEU A 106 15.58 -9.38 20.65
C LEU A 106 16.93 -9.74 21.26
N LEU A 107 17.94 -8.88 21.07
CA LEU A 107 19.32 -9.15 21.51
C LEU A 107 19.88 -10.50 21.02
N GLY A 108 19.54 -10.88 19.78
CA GLY A 108 19.97 -12.15 19.19
C GLY A 108 19.11 -13.38 19.54
N ILE A 109 18.22 -13.27 20.55
CA ILE A 109 17.36 -14.37 21.01
C ILE A 109 16.03 -14.32 20.23
N PRO A 110 15.48 -15.46 19.73
CA PRO A 110 14.15 -15.51 19.16
C PRO A 110 13.12 -15.01 20.17
N ALA A 111 12.35 -13.98 19.80
CA ALA A 111 11.48 -13.30 20.74
C ALA A 111 10.01 -13.23 20.29
N LEU A 112 9.76 -13.20 18.99
CA LEU A 112 8.42 -12.99 18.45
C LEU A 112 8.34 -13.46 17.01
N ARG A 113 7.22 -14.07 16.61
CA ARG A 113 6.88 -14.40 15.22
C ARG A 113 5.73 -13.50 14.78
N ARG A 114 5.91 -12.79 13.69
CA ARG A 114 4.92 -11.85 13.14
C ARG A 114 4.36 -12.39 11.84
N LEU A 115 3.04 -12.39 11.69
CA LEU A 115 2.35 -12.60 10.42
C LEU A 115 2.13 -11.24 9.76
N LEU A 116 2.65 -11.05 8.56
CA LEU A 116 2.70 -9.78 7.85
C LEU A 116 2.22 -9.96 6.41
N PHE A 117 1.75 -8.89 5.76
CA PHE A 117 1.58 -8.90 4.31
C PHE A 117 2.94 -8.88 3.60
N ILE A 118 3.05 -9.61 2.48
CA ILE A 118 4.12 -9.42 1.49
C ILE A 118 4.02 -7.97 0.99
N GLY A 119 5.14 -7.27 0.91
CA GLY A 119 5.16 -5.83 0.64
C GLY A 119 5.28 -4.96 1.89
N HIS A 120 5.23 -5.55 3.09
CA HIS A 120 5.35 -4.85 4.36
C HIS A 120 6.48 -3.80 4.34
N ARG A 121 6.16 -2.56 4.71
CA ARG A 121 7.00 -1.33 4.77
C ARG A 121 7.31 -0.65 3.43
N ASP A 122 7.30 -1.39 2.33
CA ASP A 122 7.73 -0.87 1.02
C ASP A 122 6.54 -0.68 0.06
N THR A 123 5.32 -0.87 0.57
CA THR A 123 4.11 -0.91 -0.27
C THR A 123 2.97 -0.18 0.42
N ASP A 124 2.22 0.58 -0.36
CA ASP A 124 0.96 1.16 0.06
C ASP A 124 -0.19 0.21 -0.32
N PHE A 125 -1.37 0.34 0.31
CA PHE A 125 -2.60 -0.38 -0.03
C PHE A 125 -2.46 -1.90 -0.08
N LEU A 126 -1.94 -2.49 1.00
CA LEU A 126 -1.85 -3.94 1.18
C LEU A 126 -3.20 -4.52 1.63
N ASP A 127 -3.64 -5.59 0.98
CA ASP A 127 -4.91 -6.24 1.29
C ASP A 127 -4.93 -7.71 0.86
N VAL A 128 -5.97 -8.42 1.23
CA VAL A 128 -6.34 -9.71 0.66
C VAL A 128 -6.93 -9.50 -0.73
N LEU A 129 -6.42 -10.20 -1.72
CA LEU A 129 -7.00 -10.25 -3.06
C LEU A 129 -8.23 -11.16 -3.02
N VAL A 130 -9.41 -10.65 -3.34
CA VAL A 130 -10.69 -11.37 -3.25
C VAL A 130 -11.55 -11.08 -4.46
N ALA A 131 -12.23 -12.10 -4.97
CA ALA A 131 -13.26 -11.94 -6.01
C ALA A 131 -14.45 -11.12 -5.46
N ARG A 132 -14.96 -10.18 -6.27
CA ARG A 132 -16.09 -9.32 -5.88
C ARG A 132 -17.29 -10.16 -5.43
N GLY A 133 -17.90 -9.75 -4.32
CA GLY A 133 -19.04 -10.42 -3.72
C GLY A 133 -18.69 -11.66 -2.87
N ARG A 134 -17.40 -12.03 -2.78
CA ARG A 134 -16.94 -13.17 -1.97
C ARG A 134 -16.19 -12.74 -0.69
N GLU A 135 -16.17 -11.44 -0.36
CA GLU A 135 -15.32 -10.86 0.67
C GLU A 135 -15.64 -11.43 2.07
N THR A 136 -16.93 -11.52 2.40
CA THR A 136 -17.36 -11.98 3.73
C THR A 136 -16.96 -13.43 3.99
N GLU A 137 -17.26 -14.33 3.07
CA GLU A 137 -16.97 -15.75 3.25
C GLU A 137 -15.47 -16.05 3.17
N CYS A 138 -14.75 -15.36 2.28
CA CYS A 138 -13.30 -15.52 2.17
C CYS A 138 -12.58 -14.99 3.40
N ALA A 139 -12.95 -13.81 3.93
CA ALA A 139 -12.40 -13.29 5.17
C ALA A 139 -12.65 -14.24 6.37
N GLU A 140 -13.85 -14.82 6.47
CA GLU A 140 -14.18 -15.79 7.51
C GLU A 140 -13.37 -17.09 7.38
N ARG A 141 -13.16 -17.59 6.15
CA ARG A 141 -12.35 -18.78 5.90
C ARG A 141 -10.87 -18.55 6.20
N ILE A 142 -10.33 -17.41 5.79
CA ILE A 142 -8.94 -17.01 6.08
C ILE A 142 -8.75 -16.86 7.60
N ALA A 143 -9.65 -16.13 8.29
CA ALA A 143 -9.55 -15.94 9.73
C ALA A 143 -9.66 -17.26 10.50
N ARG A 144 -10.50 -18.21 10.06
CA ARG A 144 -10.60 -19.55 10.63
C ARG A 144 -9.27 -20.30 10.46
N HIS A 145 -8.75 -20.36 9.26
CA HIS A 145 -7.48 -21.02 8.97
C HIS A 145 -6.34 -20.46 9.83
N LEU A 146 -6.21 -19.12 9.90
CA LEU A 146 -5.20 -18.46 10.71
C LEU A 146 -5.37 -18.76 12.22
N SER A 147 -6.61 -18.99 12.68
CA SER A 147 -6.88 -19.39 14.08
C SER A 147 -6.42 -20.82 14.35
N GLU A 148 -6.68 -21.73 13.42
CA GLU A 148 -6.21 -23.11 13.48
C GLU A 148 -4.69 -23.20 13.41
N ALA A 149 -4.05 -22.37 12.54
CA ALA A 149 -2.61 -22.24 12.39
C ALA A 149 -1.94 -21.31 13.42
N SER A 150 -2.65 -20.88 14.46
CA SER A 150 -2.17 -19.89 15.45
C SER A 150 -0.92 -20.31 16.26
N GLY A 151 -0.44 -21.55 16.09
CA GLY A 151 0.87 -21.99 16.57
C GLY A 151 2.06 -21.49 15.74
N ALA A 152 1.83 -21.00 14.53
CA ALA A 152 2.90 -20.57 13.62
C ALA A 152 3.40 -19.12 13.89
N PHE A 153 2.57 -18.28 14.50
CA PHE A 153 2.90 -16.87 14.77
C PHE A 153 2.28 -16.41 16.11
N ASP A 154 2.79 -15.31 16.64
CA ASP A 154 2.41 -14.75 17.94
C ASP A 154 1.54 -13.49 17.79
N VAL A 155 1.66 -12.78 16.66
CA VAL A 155 0.88 -11.59 16.33
C VAL A 155 0.72 -11.46 14.82
N ALA A 156 -0.47 -11.11 14.36
CA ALA A 156 -0.73 -10.66 13.00
C ALA A 156 -0.72 -9.13 12.96
N ILE A 157 0.03 -8.54 12.02
CA ILE A 157 0.15 -7.10 11.81
C ILE A 157 -0.12 -6.84 10.33
N LEU A 158 -1.35 -6.44 10.03
CA LEU A 158 -1.81 -6.16 8.66
C LEU A 158 -1.86 -4.64 8.50
N GLU A 159 -0.73 -4.09 8.05
CA GLU A 159 -0.55 -2.64 7.84
C GLU A 159 -1.01 -2.22 6.45
N GLU A 160 -1.22 -0.91 6.27
CA GLU A 160 -1.52 -0.26 4.99
C GLU A 160 -2.78 -0.79 4.31
N THR A 161 -3.73 -1.35 5.09
CA THR A 161 -5.02 -1.77 4.54
C THR A 161 -5.82 -0.54 4.10
N PRO A 162 -6.21 -0.42 2.82
CA PRO A 162 -6.91 0.78 2.35
C PRO A 162 -8.30 0.93 2.96
N ASP A 163 -8.78 2.15 3.15
CA ASP A 163 -10.12 2.42 3.70
C ASP A 163 -11.25 1.75 2.89
N ARG A 164 -11.08 1.68 1.57
CA ARG A 164 -12.01 0.99 0.67
C ARG A 164 -12.00 -0.54 0.78
N SER A 165 -11.08 -1.12 1.57
CA SER A 165 -11.01 -2.57 1.76
C SER A 165 -12.26 -3.09 2.46
N ALA A 166 -13.00 -3.96 1.81
CA ALA A 166 -14.06 -4.72 2.46
C ALA A 166 -13.48 -5.83 3.36
N THR A 167 -12.33 -6.40 3.00
CA THR A 167 -11.73 -7.55 3.71
C THR A 167 -11.09 -7.16 5.03
N GLY A 168 -10.46 -5.99 5.15
CA GLY A 168 -9.83 -5.55 6.39
C GLY A 168 -10.77 -5.50 7.59
N PRO A 169 -11.91 -4.79 7.53
CA PRO A 169 -12.92 -4.80 8.62
C PRO A 169 -13.49 -6.18 8.92
N LEU A 170 -13.71 -7.01 7.89
CA LEU A 170 -14.25 -8.37 8.04
C LEU A 170 -13.26 -9.31 8.73
N LEU A 171 -11.97 -9.23 8.39
CA LEU A 171 -10.91 -9.97 9.08
C LEU A 171 -10.81 -9.56 10.54
N HIS A 172 -10.78 -8.24 10.82
CA HIS A 172 -10.78 -7.74 12.19
C HIS A 172 -11.97 -8.28 13.01
N ALA A 173 -13.18 -8.16 12.49
CA ALA A 173 -14.38 -8.67 13.14
C ALA A 173 -14.33 -10.20 13.33
N SER A 174 -13.81 -10.95 12.36
CA SER A 174 -13.68 -12.41 12.46
C SER A 174 -12.63 -12.83 13.49
N PHE A 175 -11.53 -12.10 13.65
CA PHE A 175 -10.54 -12.33 14.70
C PHE A 175 -11.16 -12.09 16.09
N VAL A 176 -11.91 -11.00 16.27
CA VAL A 176 -12.60 -10.70 17.54
C VAL A 176 -13.59 -11.80 17.90
N ARG A 177 -14.44 -12.25 16.96
CA ARG A 177 -15.39 -13.36 17.19
C ARG A 177 -14.71 -14.68 17.58
N ARG A 178 -13.44 -14.87 17.17
CA ARG A 178 -12.61 -16.05 17.50
C ARG A 178 -11.82 -15.88 18.79
N GLY A 179 -12.07 -14.82 19.56
CA GLY A 179 -11.42 -14.57 20.85
C GLY A 179 -10.01 -13.99 20.74
N TRP A 180 -9.59 -13.49 19.56
CA TRP A 180 -8.32 -12.79 19.45
C TRP A 180 -8.42 -11.39 20.06
N ALA A 181 -7.36 -10.94 20.70
CA ALA A 181 -7.22 -9.53 21.03
C ALA A 181 -6.83 -8.76 19.77
N SER A 182 -7.81 -8.14 19.10
CA SER A 182 -7.64 -7.45 17.85
C SER A 182 -7.98 -5.97 17.96
N SER A 183 -7.18 -5.12 17.33
CA SER A 183 -7.43 -3.68 17.20
C SER A 183 -7.24 -3.25 15.75
N ARG A 184 -8.06 -2.32 15.30
CA ARG A 184 -7.95 -1.65 14.01
C ARG A 184 -7.81 -0.15 14.26
N ARG A 185 -6.79 0.48 13.72
CA ARG A 185 -6.51 1.92 13.92
C ARG A 185 -6.12 2.57 12.60
N PRO A 186 -6.45 3.86 12.41
CA PRO A 186 -5.95 4.60 11.25
C PRO A 186 -4.42 4.68 11.30
N ASP A 187 -3.82 4.68 10.13
CA ASP A 187 -2.36 4.78 9.96
C ASP A 187 -2.01 6.06 9.18
N SER A 188 -1.67 5.93 7.92
CA SER A 188 -1.20 7.04 7.09
C SER A 188 -2.33 7.66 6.27
N PRO A 189 -2.44 8.99 6.15
CA PRO A 189 -3.32 9.62 5.17
C PRO A 189 -2.78 9.39 3.76
N CYS A 190 -3.69 9.12 2.82
CA CYS A 190 -3.42 8.98 1.39
C CYS A 190 -4.29 9.99 0.62
N PRO A 191 -3.80 11.22 0.40
CA PRO A 191 -4.57 12.26 -0.27
C PRO A 191 -4.87 11.89 -1.73
N ARG A 192 -6.14 12.03 -2.14
CA ARG A 192 -6.64 11.77 -3.48
C ARG A 192 -7.44 12.92 -4.02
N THR A 193 -7.31 13.17 -5.33
CA THR A 193 -8.15 14.11 -6.05
C THR A 193 -9.05 13.36 -6.99
N ALA A 194 -10.37 13.59 -6.88
CA ALA A 194 -11.32 13.13 -7.88
C ALA A 194 -11.17 13.98 -9.15
N LEU A 195 -11.07 13.29 -10.29
CA LEU A 195 -10.97 13.92 -11.60
C LEU A 195 -12.35 13.99 -12.25
N GLU A 196 -12.60 15.07 -12.97
CA GLU A 196 -13.78 15.24 -13.79
C GLU A 196 -13.45 14.87 -15.25
N GLY A 197 -14.47 14.67 -16.09
CA GLY A 197 -14.28 14.29 -17.49
C GLY A 197 -13.52 15.33 -18.34
N THR A 198 -13.26 16.53 -17.78
CA THR A 198 -12.45 17.58 -18.42
C THR A 198 -11.48 18.20 -17.42
N TRP A 199 -10.38 18.77 -17.94
CA TRP A 199 -9.43 19.51 -17.10
C TRP A 199 -10.04 20.71 -16.41
N ASP A 200 -10.85 21.51 -17.13
CA ASP A 200 -11.55 22.65 -16.55
C ASP A 200 -12.57 22.25 -15.50
N GLY A 201 -13.29 21.13 -15.69
CA GLY A 201 -14.15 20.53 -14.66
C GLY A 201 -13.38 20.15 -13.41
N THR A 202 -12.24 19.49 -13.57
CA THR A 202 -11.33 19.13 -12.45
C THR A 202 -10.86 20.38 -11.71
N LEU A 203 -10.42 21.41 -12.43
CA LEU A 203 -10.00 22.68 -11.83
C LEU A 203 -11.16 23.43 -11.14
N ALA A 204 -12.39 23.27 -11.62
CA ALA A 204 -13.55 23.94 -11.00
C ALA A 204 -13.83 23.43 -9.58
N ARG A 205 -13.40 22.22 -9.23
CA ARG A 205 -13.51 21.67 -7.87
C ARG A 205 -12.52 22.27 -6.87
N LEU A 206 -11.46 22.89 -7.36
CA LEU A 206 -10.46 23.55 -6.50
C LEU A 206 -11.01 24.86 -5.92
N THR A 207 -10.45 25.28 -4.79
CA THR A 207 -10.69 26.64 -4.29
C THR A 207 -10.31 27.66 -5.37
N VAL A 208 -10.90 28.85 -5.30
CA VAL A 208 -10.60 29.94 -6.27
C VAL A 208 -9.09 30.28 -6.25
N SER A 209 -8.47 30.25 -5.07
CA SER A 209 -7.04 30.51 -4.90
C SER A 209 -6.19 29.43 -5.57
N ASP A 210 -6.43 28.14 -5.25
CA ASP A 210 -5.64 27.04 -5.77
C ASP A 210 -5.78 26.91 -7.27
N ARG A 211 -7.01 27.05 -7.80
CA ARG A 211 -7.26 27.06 -9.24
C ARG A 211 -6.49 28.16 -9.96
N ARG A 212 -6.47 29.39 -9.39
CA ARG A 212 -5.68 30.50 -9.94
C ARG A 212 -4.19 30.19 -9.93
N GLU A 213 -3.71 29.60 -8.84
CA GLU A 213 -2.29 29.26 -8.66
C GLU A 213 -1.83 28.16 -9.62
N VAL A 214 -2.59 27.08 -9.78
CA VAL A 214 -2.28 26.02 -10.75
C VAL A 214 -2.22 26.58 -12.17
N ARG A 215 -3.24 27.38 -12.58
CA ARG A 215 -3.26 28.04 -13.91
C ARG A 215 -2.10 29.02 -14.07
N ARG A 216 -1.73 29.75 -13.04
CA ARG A 216 -0.61 30.71 -13.07
C ARG A 216 0.71 30.00 -13.30
N ARG A 217 0.97 28.91 -12.56
CA ARG A 217 2.22 28.11 -12.70
C ARG A 217 2.35 27.53 -14.09
N LEU A 218 1.29 26.92 -14.62
CA LEU A 218 1.28 26.39 -15.98
C LEU A 218 1.57 27.48 -17.02
N ARG A 219 0.87 28.61 -16.95
CA ARG A 219 1.11 29.75 -17.89
C ARG A 219 2.52 30.32 -17.77
N ASN A 220 3.04 30.47 -16.55
CA ASN A 220 4.37 31.08 -16.37
C ASN A 220 5.46 30.24 -16.98
N ILE A 221 5.49 28.94 -16.70
CA ILE A 221 6.52 28.07 -17.27
C ILE A 221 6.39 27.94 -18.80
N GLN A 222 5.17 27.87 -19.33
CA GLN A 222 4.91 27.80 -20.78
C GLN A 222 5.22 29.09 -21.54
N ARG A 223 5.18 30.24 -20.85
CA ARG A 223 5.56 31.52 -21.43
C ARG A 223 7.08 31.69 -21.55
N GLU A 224 7.82 31.12 -20.59
CA GLU A 224 9.26 31.30 -20.49
C GLU A 224 10.05 30.16 -21.16
N HIS A 225 9.43 28.95 -21.25
CA HIS A 225 10.09 27.73 -21.70
C HIS A 225 9.19 26.86 -22.58
N ARG A 226 9.79 26.02 -23.41
CA ARG A 226 9.10 24.91 -24.06
C ARG A 226 8.96 23.74 -23.09
N VAL A 227 7.72 23.39 -22.74
CA VAL A 227 7.44 22.31 -21.81
C VAL A 227 6.55 21.22 -22.41
N HIS A 228 6.86 19.97 -22.12
CA HIS A 228 5.98 18.83 -22.41
C HIS A 228 6.15 17.73 -21.37
N LEU A 229 5.13 16.88 -21.26
CA LEU A 229 5.16 15.70 -20.41
C LEU A 229 5.45 14.47 -21.29
N GLU A 230 6.55 13.78 -21.01
CA GLU A 230 6.92 12.51 -21.61
C GLU A 230 6.48 11.37 -20.69
N VAL A 231 5.62 10.47 -21.16
CA VAL A 231 5.29 9.21 -20.46
C VAL A 231 6.11 8.10 -21.08
N VAL A 232 7.01 7.52 -20.30
CA VAL A 232 7.98 6.52 -20.78
C VAL A 232 7.35 5.13 -20.84
N SER A 233 7.65 4.39 -21.89
CA SER A 233 7.18 3.01 -22.08
C SER A 233 8.21 2.15 -22.85
N GLY A 234 7.96 0.84 -22.89
CA GLY A 234 8.75 -0.11 -23.68
C GLY A 234 10.22 -0.16 -23.27
N GLN A 235 11.11 -0.20 -24.25
CA GLN A 235 12.56 -0.35 -24.04
C GLN A 235 13.21 0.85 -23.32
N GLN A 236 12.55 2.00 -23.27
CA GLN A 236 13.05 3.18 -22.61
C GLN A 236 12.88 3.15 -21.09
N VAL A 237 12.12 2.20 -20.55
CA VAL A 237 11.82 2.13 -19.11
C VAL A 237 13.08 1.90 -18.27
N ALA A 238 13.92 0.94 -18.63
CA ALA A 238 15.13 0.63 -17.86
C ALA A 238 16.12 1.82 -17.75
N PRO A 239 16.50 2.52 -18.83
CA PRO A 239 17.33 3.72 -18.71
C PRO A 239 16.62 4.86 -17.96
N ALA A 240 15.33 5.07 -18.19
CA ALA A 240 14.55 6.11 -17.54
C ALA A 240 14.39 5.88 -16.02
N MET A 241 14.26 4.63 -15.58
CA MET A 241 14.23 4.29 -14.16
C MET A 241 15.57 4.59 -13.47
N ARG A 242 16.70 4.34 -14.12
CA ARG A 242 18.02 4.73 -13.57
C ARG A 242 18.11 6.26 -13.41
N GLU A 243 17.72 7.01 -14.44
CA GLU A 243 17.71 8.47 -14.38
C GLU A 243 16.73 8.98 -13.29
N PHE A 244 15.54 8.40 -13.18
CA PHE A 244 14.61 8.73 -12.09
C PHE A 244 15.24 8.52 -10.72
N ILE A 245 15.92 7.38 -10.49
CA ILE A 245 16.57 7.07 -9.22
C ILE A 245 17.65 8.14 -8.91
N GLU A 246 18.45 8.53 -9.89
CA GLU A 246 19.43 9.60 -9.74
C GLU A 246 18.78 10.94 -9.36
N MET A 247 17.73 11.35 -10.08
CA MET A 247 16.99 12.58 -9.80
C MET A 247 16.31 12.56 -8.43
N HIS A 248 15.81 11.39 -8.00
CA HIS A 248 15.22 11.24 -6.70
C HIS A 248 16.26 11.38 -5.58
N GLN A 249 17.40 10.72 -5.72
CA GLN A 249 18.51 10.80 -4.76
C GLN A 249 19.09 12.21 -4.70
N GLU A 250 19.27 12.90 -5.84
CA GLU A 250 19.74 14.27 -5.92
C GLU A 250 18.83 15.23 -5.15
N ARG A 251 17.51 15.13 -5.35
CA ARG A 251 16.52 15.94 -4.61
C ARG A 251 16.62 15.75 -3.10
N TRP A 252 16.70 14.51 -2.63
CA TRP A 252 16.70 14.22 -1.20
C TRP A 252 18.06 14.52 -0.54
N ALA A 253 19.16 14.42 -1.28
CA ALA A 253 20.49 14.82 -0.80
C ALA A 253 20.55 16.31 -0.42
N ARG A 254 19.82 17.17 -1.15
CA ARG A 254 19.70 18.61 -0.82
C ARG A 254 19.10 18.85 0.57
N ASP A 255 18.13 18.04 0.97
CA ASP A 255 17.45 18.15 2.26
C ASP A 255 18.18 17.37 3.37
N ALA A 256 19.41 16.89 3.13
CA ALA A 256 20.18 15.99 3.98
C ALA A 256 19.41 14.69 4.34
N TYR A 257 18.49 14.28 3.48
CA TYR A 257 17.71 13.06 3.59
C TYR A 257 18.16 12.01 2.58
N TRP A 258 18.01 10.75 2.95
CA TRP A 258 18.19 9.63 2.03
C TRP A 258 16.87 9.37 1.35
N GLY A 259 16.88 9.43 0.03
CA GLY A 259 15.75 9.00 -0.76
C GLY A 259 15.42 7.52 -0.56
N ALA A 260 14.33 7.06 -1.13
CA ALA A 260 13.88 5.67 -1.04
C ALA A 260 14.93 4.65 -1.56
N PHE A 261 15.89 5.08 -2.37
CA PHE A 261 16.87 4.24 -3.05
C PHE A 261 18.27 4.26 -2.40
N ALA A 262 18.34 4.54 -1.11
CA ALA A 262 19.60 4.49 -0.35
C ALA A 262 20.24 3.09 -0.35
N GLU A 263 19.41 2.05 -0.40
CA GLU A 263 19.84 0.65 -0.50
C GLU A 263 19.69 0.16 -1.94
N ARG A 264 20.73 -0.49 -2.46
CA ARG A 264 20.73 -1.04 -3.82
C ARG A 264 19.56 -2.01 -4.07
N THR A 265 19.18 -2.80 -3.06
CA THR A 265 18.06 -3.74 -3.18
C THR A 265 16.75 -3.03 -3.50
N GLN A 266 16.53 -1.82 -2.95
CA GLN A 266 15.35 -1.00 -3.27
C GLN A 266 15.40 -0.53 -4.74
N ALA A 267 16.55 -0.06 -5.21
CA ALA A 267 16.72 0.36 -6.59
C ALA A 267 16.49 -0.82 -7.57
N ASP A 268 17.12 -1.98 -7.28
CA ASP A 268 16.98 -3.19 -8.10
C ASP A 268 15.52 -3.67 -8.15
N PHE A 269 14.81 -3.65 -7.01
CA PHE A 269 13.39 -3.99 -6.94
C PHE A 269 12.54 -3.06 -7.81
N HIS A 270 12.72 -1.74 -7.67
CA HIS A 270 11.92 -0.79 -8.42
C HIS A 270 12.21 -0.78 -9.92
N CYS A 271 13.47 -1.02 -10.33
CA CYS A 271 13.79 -1.20 -11.74
C CYS A 271 13.06 -2.41 -12.32
N GLU A 272 13.13 -3.55 -11.66
CA GLU A 272 12.50 -4.77 -12.14
C GLU A 272 10.97 -4.68 -12.17
N VAL A 273 10.35 -4.20 -11.08
CA VAL A 273 8.89 -4.09 -11.03
C VAL A 273 8.35 -3.08 -12.04
N ALA A 274 9.08 -1.98 -12.29
CA ALA A 274 8.71 -1.00 -13.31
C ALA A 274 8.68 -1.61 -14.73
N GLU A 275 9.66 -2.45 -15.07
CA GLU A 275 9.69 -3.16 -16.35
C GLU A 275 8.53 -4.16 -16.46
N ARG A 276 8.22 -4.91 -15.38
CA ARG A 276 7.10 -5.85 -15.34
C ARG A 276 5.75 -5.14 -15.51
N LEU A 277 5.54 -4.05 -14.76
CA LEU A 277 4.32 -3.25 -14.84
C LEU A 277 4.20 -2.51 -16.18
N SER A 278 5.31 -2.08 -16.78
CA SER A 278 5.30 -1.48 -18.12
C SER A 278 4.80 -2.45 -19.20
N ARG A 279 5.19 -3.73 -19.14
CA ARG A 279 4.69 -4.77 -20.05
C ARG A 279 3.18 -4.99 -19.94
N ARG A 280 2.61 -4.68 -18.77
CA ARG A 280 1.14 -4.72 -18.51
C ARG A 280 0.43 -3.41 -18.85
N GLY A 281 1.16 -2.37 -19.24
CA GLY A 281 0.60 -1.03 -19.42
C GLY A 281 0.20 -0.33 -18.12
N TRP A 282 0.74 -0.75 -16.97
CA TRP A 282 0.40 -0.24 -15.64
C TRP A 282 1.43 0.72 -15.04
N LEU A 283 2.56 0.93 -15.71
CA LEU A 283 3.56 1.91 -15.30
C LEU A 283 3.13 3.32 -15.70
N PHE A 284 3.30 4.28 -14.79
CA PHE A 284 3.24 5.70 -15.08
C PHE A 284 4.56 6.36 -14.67
N LEU A 285 5.50 6.47 -15.61
CA LEU A 285 6.78 7.13 -15.42
C LEU A 285 6.82 8.36 -16.33
N ALA A 286 6.54 9.53 -15.74
CA ALA A 286 6.29 10.76 -16.47
C ALA A 286 7.33 11.84 -16.16
N PHE A 287 8.12 12.24 -17.17
CA PHE A 287 9.11 13.31 -17.07
C PHE A 287 8.55 14.62 -17.61
N LEU A 288 8.73 15.69 -16.84
CA LEU A 288 8.57 17.05 -17.33
C LEU A 288 9.86 17.47 -18.07
N HIS A 289 9.73 17.73 -19.34
CA HIS A 289 10.77 18.39 -20.13
C HIS A 289 10.60 19.90 -20.10
N VAL A 290 11.72 20.59 -19.90
CA VAL A 290 11.85 22.04 -20.04
C VAL A 290 13.03 22.31 -20.98
N ASP A 291 12.77 22.95 -22.11
CA ASP A 291 13.75 23.22 -23.17
C ASP A 291 14.55 21.98 -23.61
N GLY A 292 13.86 20.84 -23.73
CA GLY A 292 14.44 19.57 -24.15
C GLY A 292 15.16 18.77 -23.06
N ARG A 293 15.19 19.24 -21.81
CA ARG A 293 15.83 18.56 -20.67
C ARG A 293 14.80 18.00 -19.71
N ARG A 294 15.00 16.79 -19.20
CA ARG A 294 14.22 16.20 -18.10
C ARG A 294 14.55 16.90 -16.79
N CYS A 295 13.58 17.60 -16.21
CA CYS A 295 13.74 18.43 -15.00
C CYS A 295 13.10 17.86 -13.76
N THR A 296 11.91 17.29 -13.89
CA THR A 296 11.21 16.59 -12.80
C THR A 296 10.53 15.35 -13.32
N VAL A 297 10.24 14.42 -12.43
CA VAL A 297 9.63 13.13 -12.78
C VAL A 297 8.65 12.67 -11.72
N ASN A 298 7.53 12.12 -12.16
CA ASN A 298 6.60 11.36 -11.36
C ASN A 298 6.75 9.87 -11.72
N TYR A 299 7.09 9.05 -10.73
CA TYR A 299 7.06 7.60 -10.81
C TYR A 299 5.83 7.08 -10.09
N GLY A 300 5.01 6.32 -10.79
CA GLY A 300 3.75 5.81 -10.27
C GLY A 300 3.12 4.79 -11.20
N PHE A 301 1.79 4.66 -11.10
CA PHE A 301 1.05 3.58 -11.74
C PHE A 301 -0.24 4.10 -12.37
N ALA A 302 -0.50 3.66 -13.60
CA ALA A 302 -1.77 3.82 -14.30
C ALA A 302 -2.54 2.51 -14.20
N PHE A 303 -3.38 2.38 -13.17
CA PHE A 303 -4.05 1.12 -12.90
C PHE A 303 -5.54 1.35 -12.71
N ARG A 304 -6.37 0.62 -13.48
CA ARG A 304 -7.84 0.79 -13.51
C ARG A 304 -8.22 2.25 -13.81
N ASP A 305 -8.98 2.86 -12.94
CA ASP A 305 -9.50 4.23 -13.07
C ASP A 305 -8.60 5.31 -12.44
N ALA A 306 -7.40 4.93 -11.98
CA ALA A 306 -6.51 5.83 -11.26
C ALA A 306 -5.13 5.98 -11.89
N ILE A 307 -4.55 7.19 -11.74
CA ILE A 307 -3.11 7.40 -11.74
C ILE A 307 -2.67 7.64 -10.31
N ALA A 308 -1.77 6.79 -9.82
CA ALA A 308 -1.22 6.86 -8.47
C ALA A 308 0.27 7.22 -8.52
N ILE A 309 0.68 8.28 -7.83
CA ILE A 309 2.06 8.75 -7.82
C ILE A 309 2.77 8.24 -6.58
N TYR A 310 3.71 7.34 -6.79
CA TYR A 310 4.42 6.65 -5.71
C TYR A 310 5.65 7.43 -5.21
N LEU A 311 6.49 7.91 -6.11
CA LEU A 311 7.67 8.70 -5.80
C LEU A 311 7.89 9.80 -6.85
N THR A 312 8.62 10.85 -6.45
CA THR A 312 8.97 11.96 -7.35
C THR A 312 10.47 12.21 -7.32
N GLY A 313 11.03 12.72 -8.42
CA GLY A 313 12.40 13.15 -8.54
C GLY A 313 12.50 14.55 -9.16
N ALA A 314 13.62 15.25 -8.92
CA ALA A 314 13.88 16.54 -9.52
C ALA A 314 15.38 16.79 -9.62
N ARG A 315 15.83 17.41 -10.71
CA ARG A 315 17.17 18.01 -10.80
C ARG A 315 17.23 19.25 -9.90
N THR A 316 18.25 19.36 -9.09
CA THR A 316 18.38 20.44 -8.10
C THR A 316 19.35 21.53 -8.52
N THR A 317 20.07 21.31 -9.61
CA THR A 317 21.12 22.22 -10.10
C THR A 317 20.62 23.45 -10.85
N ASP A 318 19.32 23.55 -11.16
CA ASP A 318 18.75 24.59 -12.01
C ASP A 318 17.95 25.62 -11.15
N GLU A 319 18.66 26.48 -10.43
CA GLU A 319 18.08 27.52 -9.54
C GLU A 319 17.04 28.42 -10.24
N PRO A 320 17.23 28.90 -11.49
CA PRO A 320 16.20 29.71 -12.15
C PRO A 320 14.89 28.98 -12.35
N LEU A 321 14.93 27.66 -12.60
CA LEU A 321 13.75 26.84 -12.85
C LEU A 321 12.95 26.58 -11.57
N HIS A 322 13.60 26.58 -10.40
CA HIS A 322 12.92 26.38 -9.11
C HIS A 322 11.82 27.41 -8.85
N ARG A 323 12.01 28.67 -9.31
CA ARG A 323 11.00 29.74 -9.16
C ARG A 323 9.69 29.41 -9.87
N LEU A 324 9.73 28.60 -10.92
CA LEU A 324 8.56 28.19 -11.69
C LEU A 324 7.85 26.96 -11.08
N SER A 325 8.38 26.43 -9.97
CA SER A 325 7.79 25.29 -9.24
C SER A 325 7.57 24.05 -10.12
N PRO A 326 8.59 23.52 -10.82
CA PRO A 326 8.44 22.44 -11.80
C PRO A 326 7.84 21.15 -11.19
N GLY A 327 8.08 20.89 -9.90
CA GLY A 327 7.44 19.78 -9.18
C GLY A 327 5.91 19.87 -9.11
N ARG A 328 5.35 21.09 -9.03
CA ARG A 328 3.89 21.27 -9.08
C ARG A 328 3.37 21.24 -10.52
N VAL A 329 4.19 21.68 -11.47
CA VAL A 329 3.84 21.64 -12.89
C VAL A 329 3.75 20.19 -13.38
N VAL A 330 4.69 19.31 -13.00
CA VAL A 330 4.62 17.89 -13.39
C VAL A 330 3.36 17.21 -12.84
N HIS A 331 2.93 17.53 -11.60
CA HIS A 331 1.66 17.02 -11.08
C HIS A 331 0.45 17.56 -11.87
N ALA A 332 0.41 18.86 -12.17
CA ALA A 332 -0.69 19.45 -12.96
C ALA A 332 -0.81 18.81 -14.35
N MET A 333 0.33 18.64 -15.06
CA MET A 333 0.35 17.99 -16.38
C MET A 333 0.05 16.49 -16.30
N SER A 334 0.49 15.80 -15.23
CA SER A 334 0.12 14.40 -15.00
C SER A 334 -1.38 14.24 -14.73
N MET A 335 -2.01 15.18 -14.04
CA MET A 335 -3.48 15.20 -13.84
C MET A 335 -4.23 15.50 -15.13
N GLN A 336 -3.74 16.43 -15.97
CA GLN A 336 -4.30 16.67 -17.30
C GLN A 336 -4.27 15.40 -18.13
N ARG A 337 -3.13 14.71 -18.15
CA ARG A 337 -2.96 13.42 -18.83
C ARG A 337 -3.93 12.35 -18.28
N ALA A 338 -4.11 12.28 -16.97
CA ALA A 338 -5.06 11.38 -16.34
C ALA A 338 -6.51 11.65 -16.80
N VAL A 339 -6.92 12.91 -16.89
CA VAL A 339 -8.22 13.32 -17.41
C VAL A 339 -8.38 12.94 -18.89
N GLU A 340 -7.35 13.21 -19.72
CA GLU A 340 -7.34 12.83 -21.14
C GLU A 340 -7.47 11.32 -21.36
N GLU A 341 -6.91 10.51 -20.45
CA GLU A 341 -7.04 9.06 -20.44
C GLU A 341 -8.36 8.54 -19.83
N GLY A 342 -9.27 9.43 -19.41
CA GLY A 342 -10.54 9.07 -18.80
C GLY A 342 -10.41 8.48 -17.40
N ARG A 343 -9.34 8.78 -16.66
CA ARG A 343 -9.17 8.33 -15.27
C ARG A 343 -10.04 9.14 -14.33
N ALA A 344 -10.59 8.48 -13.32
CA ALA A 344 -11.46 9.09 -12.33
C ALA A 344 -10.70 9.64 -11.10
N VAL A 345 -9.48 9.16 -10.84
CA VAL A 345 -8.73 9.47 -9.61
C VAL A 345 -7.27 9.77 -9.90
N TYR A 346 -6.76 10.82 -9.26
CA TYR A 346 -5.33 11.07 -9.11
C TYR A 346 -4.95 10.88 -7.64
N ASP A 347 -4.20 9.82 -7.35
CA ASP A 347 -3.83 9.41 -6.00
C ASP A 347 -2.39 9.86 -5.71
N PHE A 348 -2.22 10.72 -4.71
CA PHE A 348 -0.90 11.19 -4.28
C PHE A 348 -0.18 10.20 -3.35
N MET A 349 -0.81 9.07 -3.05
CA MET A 349 -0.28 8.07 -2.13
C MET A 349 -0.01 8.61 -0.74
N ARG A 350 0.68 7.84 0.11
CA ARG A 350 0.94 8.22 1.51
C ARG A 350 1.61 9.59 1.67
N GLY A 351 1.29 10.26 2.75
CA GLY A 351 1.90 11.51 3.19
C GLY A 351 0.98 12.71 3.07
N SER A 352 1.13 13.64 4.01
CA SER A 352 0.29 14.84 4.15
C SER A 352 1.04 16.11 3.72
N GLU A 353 1.86 16.03 2.68
CA GLU A 353 2.59 17.18 2.17
C GLU A 353 1.62 18.23 1.63
N ARG A 354 1.81 19.48 2.07
CA ARG A 354 0.90 20.60 1.79
C ARG A 354 0.54 20.76 0.32
N TYR A 355 1.48 20.51 -0.60
CA TYR A 355 1.26 20.71 -2.02
C TYR A 355 0.16 19.80 -2.60
N LYS A 356 -0.09 18.64 -2.02
CA LYS A 356 -1.13 17.69 -2.48
C LYS A 356 -2.52 18.33 -2.37
N TYR A 357 -2.76 19.06 -1.30
CA TYR A 357 -4.03 19.72 -1.03
C TYR A 357 -4.27 20.95 -1.93
N GLU A 358 -3.20 21.55 -2.48
CA GLU A 358 -3.32 22.61 -3.51
C GLU A 358 -4.00 22.09 -4.80
N PHE A 359 -4.03 20.76 -4.99
CA PHE A 359 -4.72 20.07 -6.08
C PHE A 359 -6.09 19.51 -5.68
N GLY A 360 -6.65 19.96 -4.57
CA GLY A 360 -7.97 19.55 -4.08
C GLY A 360 -8.01 18.13 -3.53
N ALA A 361 -6.87 17.59 -3.11
CA ALA A 361 -6.82 16.26 -2.54
C ALA A 361 -7.54 16.21 -1.18
N VAL A 362 -8.23 15.09 -0.96
CA VAL A 362 -8.91 14.74 0.29
C VAL A 362 -8.25 13.49 0.86
N ASP A 363 -8.01 13.48 2.17
CA ASP A 363 -7.41 12.36 2.86
C ASP A 363 -8.31 11.14 2.86
N VAL A 364 -7.75 10.01 2.47
CA VAL A 364 -8.33 8.68 2.67
C VAL A 364 -7.34 7.87 3.50
N PRO A 365 -7.67 7.47 4.73
CA PRO A 365 -6.70 6.80 5.59
C PRO A 365 -6.43 5.37 5.14
N ASN A 366 -5.21 4.91 5.35
CA ASN A 366 -4.92 3.49 5.48
C ASN A 366 -5.16 3.06 6.92
N TRP A 367 -5.30 1.76 7.14
CA TRP A 367 -5.57 1.16 8.44
C TRP A 367 -4.54 0.09 8.77
N THR A 368 -4.21 0.00 10.04
CA THR A 368 -3.42 -1.10 10.59
C THR A 368 -4.28 -1.96 11.49
N ILE A 369 -4.29 -3.28 11.24
CA ILE A 369 -4.90 -4.28 12.11
C ILE A 369 -3.77 -4.99 12.87
N VAL A 370 -3.85 -4.98 14.21
CA VAL A 370 -2.96 -5.76 15.07
C VAL A 370 -3.80 -6.76 15.85
N ALA A 371 -3.51 -8.05 15.69
CA ALA A 371 -4.32 -9.12 16.27
C ALA A 371 -3.43 -10.21 16.90
N TYR A 372 -3.72 -10.55 18.15
CA TYR A 372 -3.02 -11.57 18.93
C TYR A 372 -3.93 -12.78 19.11
N PRO A 373 -3.58 -13.95 18.54
CA PRO A 373 -4.40 -15.16 18.69
C PRO A 373 -4.44 -15.69 20.13
N ARG A 374 -3.34 -15.47 20.86
CA ARG A 374 -3.20 -15.86 22.28
C ARG A 374 -2.58 -14.67 23.04
N PRO A 375 -3.40 -13.69 23.43
CA PRO A 375 -2.87 -12.51 24.08
C PRO A 375 -2.26 -12.86 25.43
N SER A 376 -0.96 -12.64 25.57
CA SER A 376 -0.28 -12.63 26.87
C SER A 376 0.34 -11.26 27.10
N ARG A 377 0.44 -10.85 28.37
CA ARG A 377 1.12 -9.59 28.73
C ARG A 377 2.55 -9.55 28.20
N ILE A 378 3.22 -10.71 28.22
CA ILE A 378 4.60 -10.86 27.73
C ILE A 378 4.66 -10.65 26.21
N THR A 379 3.82 -11.31 25.44
CA THR A 379 3.77 -11.18 23.98
C THR A 379 3.52 -9.72 23.56
N VAL A 380 2.56 -9.05 24.19
CA VAL A 380 2.24 -7.64 23.93
C VAL A 380 3.41 -6.74 24.31
N ALA A 381 4.05 -6.96 25.45
CA ALA A 381 5.21 -6.19 25.89
C ALA A 381 6.41 -6.38 24.95
N VAL A 382 6.73 -7.61 24.57
CA VAL A 382 7.81 -7.93 23.63
C VAL A 382 7.55 -7.27 22.25
N HIS A 383 6.32 -7.32 21.74
CA HIS A 383 5.96 -6.65 20.50
C HIS A 383 6.18 -5.14 20.59
N ARG A 384 5.74 -4.48 21.65
CA ARG A 384 5.93 -3.04 21.87
C ARG A 384 7.43 -2.68 21.94
N VAL A 385 8.21 -3.42 22.74
CA VAL A 385 9.66 -3.21 22.86
C VAL A 385 10.36 -3.41 21.51
N HIS A 386 10.02 -4.48 20.78
CA HIS A 386 10.57 -4.73 19.46
C HIS A 386 10.24 -3.57 18.49
N GLY A 387 9.02 -3.05 18.51
CA GLY A 387 8.59 -1.90 17.70
C GLY A 387 9.42 -0.65 17.98
N VAL A 388 9.62 -0.32 19.24
CA VAL A 388 10.46 0.82 19.67
C VAL A 388 11.92 0.64 19.24
N LEU A 389 12.50 -0.52 19.48
CA LEU A 389 13.88 -0.81 19.09
C LEU A 389 14.07 -0.83 17.57
N ALA A 390 13.12 -1.37 16.83
CA ALA A 390 13.15 -1.34 15.37
C ALA A 390 13.05 0.10 14.83
N ALA A 391 12.23 0.95 15.42
CA ALA A 391 12.15 2.37 15.08
C ALA A 391 13.46 3.11 15.37
N ALA A 392 14.04 2.87 16.54
CA ALA A 392 15.33 3.45 16.95
C ALA A 392 16.48 3.01 16.03
N ARG A 393 16.55 1.71 15.67
CA ARG A 393 17.55 1.19 14.71
C ARG A 393 17.39 1.80 13.31
N ARG A 394 16.17 1.93 12.80
CA ARG A 394 15.92 2.58 11.51
C ARG A 394 16.36 4.04 11.52
N ARG A 395 16.16 4.73 12.63
CA ARG A 395 16.61 6.11 12.80
C ARG A 395 18.13 6.19 12.81
N ALA A 396 18.80 5.40 13.65
CA ALA A 396 20.27 5.33 13.73
C ALA A 396 20.89 4.93 12.38
N HIS A 397 20.28 3.98 11.66
CA HIS A 397 20.76 3.60 10.32
C HIS A 397 20.66 4.77 9.34
N ARG A 398 19.54 5.50 9.33
CA ARG A 398 19.36 6.71 8.49
C ARG A 398 20.39 7.78 8.83
N GLU A 399 20.64 8.03 10.12
CA GLU A 399 21.64 8.99 10.58
C GLU A 399 23.08 8.57 10.20
N ALA A 400 23.42 7.30 10.36
CA ALA A 400 24.73 6.76 9.95
C ALA A 400 24.93 6.83 8.42
N LEU A 401 23.89 6.60 7.67
CA LEU A 401 23.90 6.70 6.21
C LEU A 401 24.07 8.17 5.79
N ALA A 402 23.39 9.12 6.45
CA ALA A 402 23.58 10.57 6.27
C ALA A 402 25.03 11.00 6.48
N LEU A 403 25.65 10.52 7.54
CA LEU A 403 27.05 10.79 7.84
C LEU A 403 28.02 10.24 6.77
N ARG A 404 27.76 9.04 6.24
CA ARG A 404 28.60 8.41 5.19
C ARG A 404 28.60 9.17 3.86
N VAL A 405 27.50 9.82 3.47
CA VAL A 405 27.51 10.65 2.26
C VAL A 405 28.10 12.01 2.52
N ALA A 406 27.79 12.63 3.63
CA ALA A 406 28.47 13.88 4.01
C ALA A 406 30.00 13.73 3.97
N SER A 407 30.53 12.55 4.37
CA SER A 407 31.95 12.24 4.32
C SER A 407 32.48 11.95 2.90
N ARG A 408 31.65 11.43 1.97
CA ARG A 408 32.06 11.13 0.59
C ARG A 408 31.99 12.33 -0.35
N SER A 409 31.15 13.31 -0.06
CA SER A 409 31.01 14.53 -0.86
C SER A 409 32.14 15.56 -0.65
N GLY A 410 33.16 15.26 0.17
CA GLY A 410 34.36 16.09 0.32
C GLY A 410 34.13 17.52 0.80
N GLY A 411 32.88 17.85 1.13
CA GLY A 411 32.47 19.18 1.58
C GLY A 411 32.25 19.21 3.10
N TRP A 412 32.74 20.23 3.75
CA TRP A 412 32.39 20.59 5.11
C TRP A 412 30.86 20.65 5.22
N LEU A 413 30.30 19.98 6.22
CA LEU A 413 28.88 20.10 6.54
C LEU A 413 28.54 21.59 6.64
N SER A 414 27.58 22.06 5.84
CA SER A 414 27.09 23.43 5.99
C SER A 414 26.58 23.63 7.43
N PRO A 415 26.66 24.86 7.99
CA PRO A 415 26.14 25.13 9.33
C PRO A 415 24.70 24.62 9.51
N ASP A 416 23.87 24.73 8.48
CA ASP A 416 22.47 24.30 8.47
C ASP A 416 22.32 22.77 8.61
N VAL A 417 23.20 21.98 7.95
CA VAL A 417 23.21 20.52 8.07
C VAL A 417 23.66 20.08 9.46
N ARG A 418 24.64 20.76 10.03
CA ARG A 418 25.12 20.51 11.40
C ARG A 418 24.02 20.82 12.41
N GLU A 419 23.35 21.98 12.30
CA GLU A 419 22.23 22.35 13.16
C GLU A 419 21.02 21.43 13.03
N HIS A 420 20.75 20.91 11.82
CA HIS A 420 19.68 19.94 11.60
C HIS A 420 19.99 18.58 12.24
N LEU A 421 21.23 18.10 12.15
CA LEU A 421 21.69 16.89 12.82
C LEU A 421 21.60 17.04 14.35
N ASP A 422 22.02 18.18 14.89
CA ASP A 422 21.92 18.47 16.33
C ASP A 422 20.47 18.56 16.81
N ARG A 423 19.57 19.13 16.01
CA ARG A 423 18.13 19.13 16.30
C ARG A 423 17.54 17.73 16.27
N ALA A 424 17.96 16.89 15.32
CA ALA A 424 17.52 15.50 15.21
C ALA A 424 17.97 14.66 16.40
N VAL A 425 19.22 14.81 16.84
CA VAL A 425 19.77 14.14 18.04
C VAL A 425 19.03 14.58 19.30
N ARG A 426 18.80 15.89 19.50
CA ARG A 426 18.05 16.42 20.64
C ARG A 426 16.60 15.93 20.70
N ARG A 427 15.92 15.81 19.54
CA ARG A 427 14.57 15.21 19.48
C ARG A 427 14.57 13.73 19.86
N ALA A 428 15.59 12.96 19.40
CA ALA A 428 15.74 11.57 19.77
C ALA A 428 15.88 11.35 21.27
N ASP A 429 16.71 12.18 21.90
CA ASP A 429 16.94 12.11 23.35
C ASP A 429 15.66 12.50 24.13
N ALA A 430 14.93 13.51 23.67
CA ALA A 430 13.67 13.92 24.27
C ALA A 430 12.58 12.84 24.16
N ASP A 431 12.47 12.17 23.00
CA ASP A 431 11.51 11.09 22.79
C ASP A 431 11.87 9.83 23.60
N LEU A 432 13.16 9.52 23.71
CA LEU A 432 13.65 8.45 24.58
C LEU A 432 13.34 8.73 26.07
N ARG A 433 13.58 9.97 26.54
CA ARG A 433 13.23 10.40 27.90
C ARG A 433 11.72 10.35 28.15
N ARG A 434 10.87 10.75 27.18
CA ARG A 434 9.39 10.63 27.29
C ARG A 434 8.93 9.17 27.40
N VAL A 435 9.55 8.26 26.65
CA VAL A 435 9.22 6.84 26.72
C VAL A 435 9.65 6.24 28.08
N LEU A 436 10.80 6.66 28.59
CA LEU A 436 11.32 6.19 29.89
C LEU A 436 10.56 6.82 31.07
N SER A 437 10.18 8.10 31.00
CA SER A 437 9.45 8.79 32.08
C SER A 437 7.98 8.39 32.22
N ARG A 438 7.32 7.92 31.14
CA ARG A 438 5.97 7.31 31.23
C ARG A 438 5.95 5.95 31.93
N ARG A 439 7.10 5.42 32.35
CA ARG A 439 7.24 4.17 33.12
C ARG A 439 7.35 4.40 34.64
N SER A 440 7.41 5.63 35.10
CA SER A 440 7.55 5.96 36.54
C SER A 440 6.32 6.58 37.17
N ALA A 441 5.16 6.52 36.51
CA ALA A 441 3.89 6.81 37.16
C ALA A 441 3.22 5.49 37.61
N PRO A 442 2.78 5.41 38.88
CA PRO A 442 2.26 4.21 39.51
C PRO A 442 0.97 3.68 38.89
#